data_b6496e3f1bc1ca19f8a0a0e2b4fa0571
#
_entry.id   b6496e3f1bc1ca19f8a0a0e2b4fa0571
#
_cell.length_a   1.000
_cell.length_b   1.000
_cell.length_c   1.000
_cell.angle_alpha   90.00
_cell.angle_beta   90.00
_cell.angle_gamma   90.00
#
_symmetry.space_group_name_H-M   'P 1'
#
loop_
_entity.id
_entity.type
_entity.pdbx_description
1 polymer ?
#
loop_
_entity_poly.entity_id
_entity_poly.type
_entity_poly.pdbx_seq_one_letter_code
_entity_poly.pdbx_strand_id
1 'polypeptide(L)'
;MFSWGLSCLSMLGAAATTLLCAGLLLGLAQQLWTLRWTLSRDRASALPLPKGSMGWPFLGETLHWLVQGSRFHSSRRERYGTVFKTHLLGRPVIRVSGAESVRTILLGEHRLVRSQWPQSMHILLGSHTLLGAVGEPHRQKRKVLARVFSRPALEHFVPRLQGALRREVRSWCAARGPVAVYQAAKALTFRMAVHILLGLQLDEARCAQLAQTFEQLVENLFSLPLDVPFSGLRKGIRARDLLYQHLDEAIAQKLHEEQAAEPGDALHLIISSAREQGQEVSVQELKVQNLPAVLQESAVELLFAAFFTTASASTSLILLLLQHPAAIAKIQQELSAQGLGRACDCPPRAPGSAPDCSCEPDLSLAALGRLRYVDCVVKEVLRLLPPVSGGYRTALRTFELDGYQIPKGWSVMYSIRDTHETAAVYRSPPEGFDPERFGVESEDARSPCGRFHYIPFGGGARSCLGQELAQAVLQLLAVELVRAARWELATPAFPAMQTLPIVHPVDGLLLFFHPRGTAGAGDGPHL
;
A
#
# COMPACT_ATOMS: atom_id res chain seq x y z
N MET A 1 38.94 12.14 58.74
CA MET A 1 37.59 11.56 58.49
C MET A 1 36.47 12.55 58.35
N PHE A 2 36.45 13.69 59.09
CA PHE A 2 35.38 14.69 59.04
C PHE A 2 35.31 15.51 57.73
N SER A 3 36.37 15.72 57.02
CA SER A 3 36.38 16.54 55.78
C SER A 3 35.77 15.83 54.59
N TRP A 4 35.85 14.51 54.51
CA TRP A 4 35.26 13.70 53.45
C TRP A 4 33.72 13.62 53.56
N GLY A 5 33.16 13.61 54.78
CA GLY A 5 31.74 13.59 55.02
C GLY A 5 31.04 14.88 54.59
N LEU A 6 31.66 16.04 54.85
CA LEU A 6 31.14 17.34 54.43
C LEU A 6 31.18 17.50 52.89
N SER A 7 32.21 17.02 52.20
CA SER A 7 32.29 17.03 50.74
C SER A 7 31.19 16.15 50.09
N CYS A 8 30.92 14.96 50.63
CA CYS A 8 29.83 14.12 50.13
C CYS A 8 28.45 14.71 50.34
N LEU A 9 28.20 15.34 51.49
CA LEU A 9 26.91 16.01 51.74
C LEU A 9 26.70 17.21 50.85
N SER A 10 27.72 18.01 50.57
CA SER A 10 27.62 19.13 49.62
C SER A 10 27.43 18.68 48.18
N MET A 11 28.07 17.60 47.75
CA MET A 11 27.84 17.01 46.43
C MET A 11 26.43 16.42 46.27
N LEU A 12 25.91 15.74 47.29
CA LEU A 12 24.54 15.23 47.31
C LEU A 12 23.50 16.38 47.30
N GLY A 13 23.75 17.44 48.03
CA GLY A 13 22.91 18.65 48.03
C GLY A 13 22.93 19.35 46.68
N ALA A 14 24.10 19.49 46.05
CA ALA A 14 24.21 20.05 44.71
C ALA A 14 23.51 19.15 43.64
N ALA A 15 23.63 17.84 43.73
CA ALA A 15 22.95 16.92 42.86
C ALA A 15 21.42 16.96 43.03
N ALA A 16 20.92 17.03 44.26
CA ALA A 16 19.50 17.16 44.57
C ALA A 16 18.91 18.47 44.06
N THR A 17 19.60 19.60 44.25
CA THR A 17 19.16 20.91 43.70
C THR A 17 19.19 20.93 42.18
N THR A 18 20.20 20.33 41.54
CA THR A 18 20.26 20.24 40.08
C THR A 18 19.10 19.41 39.52
N LEU A 19 18.79 18.27 40.14
CA LEU A 19 17.64 17.44 39.75
C LEU A 19 16.30 18.14 39.94
N LEU A 20 16.16 18.89 41.04
CA LEU A 20 14.95 19.68 41.31
C LEU A 20 14.78 20.81 40.31
N CYS A 21 15.84 21.55 40.00
CA CYS A 21 15.83 22.60 38.97
C CYS A 21 15.53 22.00 37.56
N ALA A 22 16.15 20.88 37.21
CA ALA A 22 15.87 20.20 35.98
C ALA A 22 14.40 19.75 35.90
N GLY A 23 13.84 19.19 36.97
CA GLY A 23 12.43 18.80 37.05
C GLY A 23 11.48 19.99 36.88
N LEU A 24 11.77 21.14 37.54
CA LEU A 24 10.98 22.36 37.39
C LEU A 24 11.05 22.92 35.96
N LEU A 25 12.24 22.93 35.35
CA LEU A 25 12.41 23.38 33.96
C LEU A 25 11.68 22.47 32.98
N LEU A 26 11.73 21.15 33.16
CA LEU A 26 10.96 20.20 32.37
C LEU A 26 9.46 20.40 32.56
N GLY A 27 9.00 20.61 33.78
CA GLY A 27 7.58 20.93 34.09
C GLY A 27 7.12 22.20 33.41
N LEU A 28 7.92 23.28 33.49
CA LEU A 28 7.63 24.54 32.80
C LEU A 28 7.62 24.37 31.28
N ALA A 29 8.61 23.68 30.71
CA ALA A 29 8.67 23.40 29.30
C ALA A 29 7.43 22.60 28.84
N GLN A 30 6.98 21.62 29.63
CA GLN A 30 5.78 20.85 29.35
C GLN A 30 4.50 21.73 29.40
N GLN A 31 4.39 22.63 30.35
CA GLN A 31 3.26 23.57 30.44
C GLN A 31 3.25 24.54 29.26
N LEU A 32 4.40 25.12 28.90
CA LEU A 32 4.53 26.00 27.74
C LEU A 32 4.22 25.28 26.44
N TRP A 33 4.65 24.00 26.31
CA TRP A 33 4.31 23.15 25.18
C TRP A 33 2.81 22.92 25.06
N THR A 34 2.15 22.58 26.15
CA THR A 34 0.69 22.38 26.17
C THR A 34 -0.05 23.69 25.85
N LEU A 35 0.38 24.81 26.43
CA LEU A 35 -0.18 26.13 26.16
C LEU A 35 -0.04 26.52 24.68
N ARG A 36 1.13 26.31 24.08
CA ARG A 36 1.36 26.53 22.63
C ARG A 36 0.29 25.88 21.78
N TRP A 37 -0.02 24.61 22.05
CA TRP A 37 -0.99 23.86 21.25
C TRP A 37 -2.43 24.28 21.55
N THR A 38 -2.73 24.68 22.79
CA THR A 38 -4.03 25.25 23.12
C THR A 38 -4.24 26.59 22.43
N LEU A 39 -3.20 27.42 22.34
CA LEU A 39 -3.23 28.73 21.67
C LEU A 39 -3.22 28.59 20.12
N SER A 40 -2.83 27.44 19.55
CA SER A 40 -2.84 27.19 18.11
C SER A 40 -4.25 26.92 17.55
N ARG A 41 -5.27 26.89 18.41
CA ARG A 41 -6.66 26.83 18.00
C ARG A 41 -7.04 28.08 17.20
N ASP A 42 -7.86 27.89 16.17
CA ASP A 42 -8.44 29.01 15.43
C ASP A 42 -9.51 29.71 16.30
N ARG A 43 -9.27 30.97 16.59
CA ARG A 43 -10.17 31.77 17.44
C ARG A 43 -11.49 32.15 16.75
N ALA A 44 -11.53 32.08 15.43
CA ALA A 44 -12.76 32.29 14.65
C ALA A 44 -13.75 31.12 14.77
N SER A 45 -13.28 29.94 15.24
CA SER A 45 -14.15 28.79 15.49
C SER A 45 -14.46 28.66 17.00
N ALA A 46 -15.74 28.52 17.32
CA ALA A 46 -16.19 28.23 18.68
C ALA A 46 -15.89 26.80 19.15
N LEU A 47 -15.62 25.88 18.19
CA LEU A 47 -15.42 24.47 18.47
C LEU A 47 -14.10 24.18 19.20
N PRO A 48 -14.06 23.18 20.09
CA PRO A 48 -12.84 22.76 20.76
C PRO A 48 -11.90 22.01 19.81
N LEU A 49 -10.61 21.92 20.17
CA LEU A 49 -9.68 20.98 19.56
C LEU A 49 -10.04 19.54 19.97
N PRO A 50 -9.74 18.53 19.12
CA PRO A 50 -9.91 17.13 19.50
C PRO A 50 -9.21 16.79 20.81
N LYS A 51 -9.76 15.84 21.58
CA LYS A 51 -9.11 15.26 22.76
C LYS A 51 -7.79 14.59 22.34
N GLY A 52 -6.86 14.42 23.27
CA GLY A 52 -5.59 13.75 22.98
C GLY A 52 -4.41 14.38 23.71
N SER A 53 -3.23 13.82 23.47
CA SER A 53 -1.97 14.26 24.07
C SER A 53 -1.03 14.78 22.98
N MET A 54 -0.29 15.85 23.32
CA MET A 54 0.78 16.36 22.45
C MET A 54 2.16 15.83 22.87
N GLY A 55 2.22 14.94 23.88
CA GLY A 55 3.44 14.32 24.37
C GLY A 55 4.48 15.28 24.89
N TRP A 56 5.75 14.90 24.80
CA TRP A 56 6.88 15.68 25.29
C TRP A 56 7.23 16.84 24.34
N PRO A 57 7.82 17.94 24.87
CA PRO A 57 8.29 19.03 24.02
C PRO A 57 9.18 18.52 22.89
N PHE A 58 8.98 19.02 21.66
CA PHE A 58 9.66 18.69 20.42
C PHE A 58 9.47 17.24 19.92
N LEU A 59 9.65 16.23 20.78
CA LEU A 59 9.53 14.81 20.41
C LEU A 59 8.07 14.35 20.26
N GLY A 60 7.16 15.01 20.99
CA GLY A 60 5.75 14.61 21.00
C GLY A 60 5.56 13.21 21.58
N GLU A 61 4.74 12.43 20.91
CA GLU A 61 4.51 11.02 21.22
C GLU A 61 5.26 10.06 20.29
N THR A 62 6.22 10.57 19.50
CA THR A 62 6.94 9.78 18.48
C THR A 62 7.63 8.54 19.06
N LEU A 63 8.27 8.67 20.23
CA LEU A 63 8.92 7.52 20.88
C LEU A 63 7.90 6.47 21.34
N HIS A 64 6.76 6.90 21.91
CA HIS A 64 5.68 5.97 22.25
C HIS A 64 5.13 5.25 21.03
N TRP A 65 4.97 5.97 19.92
CA TRP A 65 4.53 5.37 18.65
C TRP A 65 5.52 4.34 18.11
N LEU A 66 6.81 4.61 18.15
CA LEU A 66 7.84 3.67 17.71
C LEU A 66 7.89 2.39 18.56
N VAL A 67 7.74 2.53 19.88
CA VAL A 67 7.78 1.39 20.82
C VAL A 67 6.48 0.58 20.78
N GLN A 68 5.32 1.22 20.74
CA GLN A 68 4.02 0.56 20.79
C GLN A 68 3.55 0.04 19.42
N GLY A 69 4.13 0.53 18.31
CA GLY A 69 3.74 0.16 16.95
C GLY A 69 2.25 0.34 16.68
N SER A 70 1.58 -0.71 16.23
CA SER A 70 0.14 -0.68 15.92
C SER A 70 -0.75 -0.39 17.13
N ARG A 71 -0.36 -0.82 18.33
CA ARG A 71 -1.12 -0.60 19.59
C ARG A 71 -1.20 0.88 19.98
N PHE A 72 -0.27 1.71 19.50
CA PHE A 72 -0.29 3.15 19.78
C PHE A 72 -1.60 3.80 19.34
N HIS A 73 -2.08 3.50 18.16
CA HIS A 73 -3.30 4.13 17.64
C HIS A 73 -4.56 3.55 18.27
N SER A 74 -4.66 2.23 18.45
CA SER A 74 -5.81 1.58 19.06
C SER A 74 -6.04 2.03 20.51
N SER A 75 -5.00 2.05 21.35
CA SER A 75 -5.11 2.50 22.75
C SER A 75 -5.55 3.96 22.89
N ARG A 76 -5.18 4.83 21.94
CA ARG A 76 -5.61 6.23 21.93
C ARG A 76 -7.02 6.39 21.39
N ARG A 77 -7.41 5.61 20.40
CA ARG A 77 -8.79 5.55 19.92
C ARG A 77 -9.75 5.13 21.04
N GLU A 78 -9.40 4.10 21.81
CA GLU A 78 -10.19 3.65 22.97
C GLU A 78 -10.33 4.74 24.03
N ARG A 79 -9.27 5.52 24.28
CA ARG A 79 -9.23 6.56 25.30
C ARG A 79 -9.88 7.88 24.87
N TYR A 80 -9.72 8.29 23.61
CA TYR A 80 -10.06 9.64 23.15
C TYR A 80 -11.16 9.68 22.08
N GLY A 81 -11.53 8.54 21.52
CA GLY A 81 -12.52 8.43 20.44
C GLY A 81 -11.90 8.34 19.04
N THR A 82 -12.77 8.37 18.04
CA THR A 82 -12.44 8.19 16.61
C THR A 82 -11.67 9.36 16.01
N VAL A 83 -11.76 10.55 16.61
CA VAL A 83 -11.03 11.76 16.22
C VAL A 83 -10.24 12.26 17.42
N PHE A 84 -8.91 12.18 17.34
CA PHE A 84 -8.04 12.64 18.44
C PHE A 84 -6.76 13.32 17.92
N LYS A 85 -6.18 14.19 18.76
CA LYS A 85 -4.91 14.86 18.46
C LYS A 85 -3.72 14.14 19.09
N THR A 86 -2.59 14.19 18.41
CA THR A 86 -1.28 13.76 18.87
C THR A 86 -0.20 14.63 18.23
N HIS A 87 1.05 14.42 18.60
CA HIS A 87 2.19 15.07 17.96
C HIS A 87 3.21 13.99 17.57
N LEU A 88 3.42 13.81 16.26
CA LEU A 88 4.29 12.77 15.69
C LEU A 88 5.26 13.40 14.70
N LEU A 89 6.51 12.95 14.75
CA LEU A 89 7.56 13.36 13.80
C LEU A 89 7.69 14.90 13.68
N GLY A 90 7.62 15.61 14.81
CA GLY A 90 7.75 17.05 14.85
C GLY A 90 6.52 17.85 14.40
N ARG A 91 5.37 17.20 14.18
CA ARG A 91 4.15 17.84 13.66
C ARG A 91 2.91 17.51 14.49
N PRO A 92 1.97 18.47 14.65
CA PRO A 92 0.66 18.19 15.21
C PRO A 92 -0.14 17.35 14.21
N VAL A 93 -0.72 16.26 14.70
CA VAL A 93 -1.47 15.30 13.88
C VAL A 93 -2.84 15.10 14.50
N ILE A 94 -3.88 15.14 13.68
CA ILE A 94 -5.22 14.68 14.05
C ILE A 94 -5.43 13.32 13.40
N ARG A 95 -5.62 12.31 14.24
CA ARG A 95 -5.98 10.96 13.80
C ARG A 95 -7.49 10.88 13.61
N VAL A 96 -7.90 10.30 12.49
CA VAL A 96 -9.31 10.18 12.08
C VAL A 96 -9.61 8.75 11.69
N SER A 97 -10.69 8.18 12.23
CA SER A 97 -11.26 6.88 11.84
C SER A 97 -12.79 6.96 11.81
N GLY A 98 -13.42 5.94 11.25
CA GLY A 98 -14.88 5.90 11.06
C GLY A 98 -15.32 6.49 9.72
N ALA A 99 -16.36 5.87 9.14
CA ALA A 99 -16.78 6.11 7.75
C ALA A 99 -17.15 7.57 7.47
N GLU A 100 -17.88 8.23 8.36
CA GLU A 100 -18.37 9.59 8.16
C GLU A 100 -17.23 10.61 8.17
N SER A 101 -16.38 10.56 9.19
CA SER A 101 -15.23 11.45 9.33
C SER A 101 -14.22 11.24 8.20
N VAL A 102 -13.94 9.98 7.85
CA VAL A 102 -13.03 9.65 6.74
C VAL A 102 -13.63 10.07 5.40
N ARG A 103 -14.94 9.90 5.19
CA ARG A 103 -15.65 10.42 4.00
C ARG A 103 -15.41 11.93 3.83
N THR A 104 -15.55 12.70 4.92
CA THR A 104 -15.34 14.15 4.90
C THR A 104 -13.92 14.51 4.46
N ILE A 105 -12.91 13.79 4.95
CA ILE A 105 -11.51 14.00 4.56
C ILE A 105 -11.27 13.62 3.10
N LEU A 106 -11.72 12.44 2.66
CA LEU A 106 -11.48 11.94 1.30
C LEU A 106 -12.19 12.75 0.22
N LEU A 107 -13.41 13.20 0.49
CA LEU A 107 -14.16 14.08 -0.43
C LEU A 107 -13.75 15.56 -0.31
N GLY A 108 -13.03 15.92 0.76
CA GLY A 108 -12.52 17.26 0.99
C GLY A 108 -11.19 17.58 0.29
N GLU A 109 -10.64 16.64 -0.48
CA GLU A 109 -9.36 16.85 -1.21
C GLU A 109 -9.43 18.11 -2.09
N HIS A 110 -8.36 18.90 -2.09
CA HIS A 110 -8.21 20.19 -2.77
C HIS A 110 -9.08 21.35 -2.22
N ARG A 111 -10.00 21.10 -1.30
CA ARG A 111 -10.88 22.10 -0.68
C ARG A 111 -10.64 22.26 0.81
N LEU A 112 -10.69 21.16 1.56
CA LEU A 112 -10.45 21.11 3.01
C LEU A 112 -9.04 20.69 3.32
N VAL A 113 -8.54 19.73 2.57
CA VAL A 113 -7.25 19.08 2.75
C VAL A 113 -6.52 18.90 1.43
N ARG A 114 -5.20 18.69 1.52
CA ARG A 114 -4.36 18.22 0.41
C ARG A 114 -3.52 17.02 0.85
N SER A 115 -3.16 16.16 -0.08
CA SER A 115 -2.18 15.08 0.17
C SER A 115 -0.90 15.63 0.75
N GLN A 116 -0.36 14.91 1.73
CA GLN A 116 0.89 15.25 2.40
C GLN A 116 1.86 14.09 2.24
N TRP A 117 3.00 14.38 1.63
CA TRP A 117 4.10 13.46 1.47
C TRP A 117 5.37 14.03 2.10
N PRO A 118 6.29 13.19 2.61
CA PRO A 118 7.61 13.64 3.04
C PRO A 118 8.37 14.35 1.92
N GLN A 119 9.21 15.32 2.28
CA GLN A 119 10.04 16.02 1.29
C GLN A 119 10.99 15.07 0.54
N SER A 120 11.51 14.05 1.23
CA SER A 120 12.33 13.01 0.61
C SER A 120 11.62 12.29 -0.54
N MET A 121 10.31 12.00 -0.39
CA MET A 121 9.54 11.39 -1.48
C MET A 121 9.43 12.30 -2.70
N HIS A 122 9.22 13.61 -2.51
CA HIS A 122 9.20 14.56 -3.63
C HIS A 122 10.54 14.63 -4.35
N ILE A 123 11.66 14.57 -3.60
CA ILE A 123 13.01 14.57 -4.18
C ILE A 123 13.28 13.28 -4.95
N LEU A 124 12.88 12.14 -4.40
CA LEU A 124 13.23 10.82 -4.93
C LEU A 124 12.30 10.35 -6.06
N LEU A 125 11.00 10.66 -6.00
CA LEU A 125 10.05 10.24 -7.04
C LEU A 125 9.91 11.26 -8.17
N GLY A 126 10.34 12.51 -7.96
CA GLY A 126 10.27 13.58 -8.93
C GLY A 126 9.07 14.50 -8.78
N SER A 127 9.07 15.57 -9.59
CA SER A 127 8.08 16.66 -9.55
C SER A 127 6.88 16.44 -10.47
N HIS A 128 7.01 15.57 -11.49
CA HIS A 128 5.99 15.31 -12.49
C HIS A 128 5.10 14.11 -12.13
N THR A 129 5.09 13.67 -10.87
CA THR A 129 4.27 12.53 -10.42
C THR A 129 2.84 12.95 -10.09
N LEU A 130 1.89 12.00 -10.21
CA LEU A 130 0.51 12.18 -9.76
C LEU A 130 0.43 12.37 -8.24
N LEU A 131 1.33 11.70 -7.50
CA LEU A 131 1.43 11.79 -6.04
C LEU A 131 1.72 13.21 -5.57
N GLY A 132 2.64 13.92 -6.26
CA GLY A 132 3.04 15.30 -5.96
C GLY A 132 2.07 16.35 -6.50
N ALA A 133 1.34 16.05 -7.57
CA ALA A 133 0.47 17.00 -8.24
C ALA A 133 -0.74 17.41 -7.39
N VAL A 134 -1.17 18.67 -7.48
CA VAL A 134 -2.32 19.24 -6.75
C VAL A 134 -3.20 20.05 -7.71
N GLY A 135 -4.52 20.05 -7.49
CA GLY A 135 -5.46 20.85 -8.28
C GLY A 135 -5.62 20.37 -9.72
N GLU A 136 -5.58 21.28 -10.68
CA GLU A 136 -5.78 20.97 -12.10
C GLU A 136 -4.71 20.06 -12.70
N PRO A 137 -3.40 20.25 -12.44
CA PRO A 137 -2.37 19.30 -12.87
C PRO A 137 -2.63 17.85 -12.41
N HIS A 138 -3.12 17.68 -11.18
CA HIS A 138 -3.51 16.35 -10.68
C HIS A 138 -4.67 15.75 -11.51
N ARG A 139 -5.70 16.54 -11.83
CA ARG A 139 -6.86 16.06 -12.60
C ARG A 139 -6.46 15.62 -14.00
N GLN A 140 -5.60 16.39 -14.66
CA GLN A 140 -5.13 16.09 -16.01
C GLN A 140 -4.28 14.83 -16.05
N LYS A 141 -3.27 14.74 -15.17
CA LYS A 141 -2.44 13.53 -15.06
C LYS A 141 -3.26 12.30 -14.73
N ARG A 142 -4.22 12.43 -13.79
CA ARG A 142 -5.13 11.35 -13.44
C ARG A 142 -5.98 10.89 -14.62
N LYS A 143 -6.45 11.81 -15.48
CA LYS A 143 -7.23 11.48 -16.68
C LYS A 143 -6.40 10.66 -17.67
N VAL A 144 -5.13 11.00 -17.86
CA VAL A 144 -4.21 10.25 -18.73
C VAL A 144 -3.97 8.86 -18.16
N LEU A 145 -3.54 8.76 -16.89
CA LEU A 145 -3.23 7.49 -16.25
C LEU A 145 -4.48 6.59 -16.09
N ALA A 146 -5.67 7.15 -15.97
CA ALA A 146 -6.91 6.35 -15.90
C ALA A 146 -7.16 5.52 -17.18
N ARG A 147 -6.65 5.96 -18.34
CA ARG A 147 -6.75 5.18 -19.59
C ARG A 147 -6.01 3.85 -19.50
N VAL A 148 -4.88 3.81 -18.76
CA VAL A 148 -4.07 2.59 -18.51
C VAL A 148 -4.88 1.52 -17.78
N PHE A 149 -5.81 1.93 -16.92
CA PHE A 149 -6.64 1.05 -16.11
C PHE A 149 -8.09 0.99 -16.63
N SER A 150 -8.30 1.36 -17.89
CA SER A 150 -9.60 1.23 -18.55
C SER A 150 -9.95 -0.25 -18.77
N ARG A 151 -11.25 -0.54 -18.89
CA ARG A 151 -11.71 -1.91 -19.10
C ARG A 151 -11.06 -2.61 -20.31
N PRO A 152 -10.93 -1.96 -21.49
CA PRO A 152 -10.22 -2.60 -22.63
C PRO A 152 -8.74 -2.92 -22.32
N ALA A 153 -8.04 -2.03 -21.59
CA ALA A 153 -6.67 -2.29 -21.17
C ALA A 153 -6.58 -3.47 -20.20
N LEU A 154 -7.51 -3.56 -19.25
CA LEU A 154 -7.59 -4.70 -18.33
C LEU A 154 -7.91 -6.01 -19.04
N GLU A 155 -8.81 -6.01 -20.02
CA GLU A 155 -9.10 -7.19 -20.84
C GLU A 155 -7.86 -7.70 -21.59
N HIS A 156 -6.97 -6.79 -22.01
CA HIS A 156 -5.68 -7.12 -22.59
C HIS A 156 -4.67 -7.65 -21.55
N PHE A 157 -4.67 -7.10 -20.33
CA PHE A 157 -3.71 -7.49 -19.29
C PHE A 157 -4.04 -8.84 -18.63
N VAL A 158 -5.33 -9.16 -18.44
CA VAL A 158 -5.77 -10.32 -17.65
C VAL A 158 -5.15 -11.65 -18.14
N PRO A 159 -5.13 -12.01 -19.42
CA PRO A 159 -4.50 -13.26 -19.87
C PRO A 159 -2.99 -13.29 -19.61
N ARG A 160 -2.30 -12.17 -19.81
CA ARG A 160 -0.86 -12.03 -19.56
C ARG A 160 -0.52 -12.15 -18.07
N LEU A 161 -1.35 -11.55 -17.21
CA LEU A 161 -1.24 -11.66 -15.76
C LEU A 161 -1.47 -13.09 -15.30
N GLN A 162 -2.50 -13.76 -15.83
CA GLN A 162 -2.78 -15.16 -15.52
C GLN A 162 -1.61 -16.07 -15.90
N GLY A 163 -1.06 -15.91 -17.10
CA GLY A 163 0.11 -16.67 -17.53
C GLY A 163 1.31 -16.49 -16.60
N ALA A 164 1.58 -15.24 -16.17
CA ALA A 164 2.66 -14.95 -15.22
C ALA A 164 2.43 -15.62 -13.86
N LEU A 165 1.21 -15.51 -13.31
CA LEU A 165 0.82 -16.12 -12.04
C LEU A 165 0.87 -17.65 -12.09
N ARG A 166 0.39 -18.24 -13.17
CA ARG A 166 0.42 -19.70 -13.40
C ARG A 166 1.85 -20.24 -13.41
N ARG A 167 2.76 -19.58 -14.13
CA ARG A 167 4.19 -19.96 -14.14
C ARG A 167 4.80 -19.87 -12.75
N GLU A 168 4.51 -18.82 -12.03
CA GLU A 168 5.05 -18.58 -10.69
C GLU A 168 4.56 -19.64 -9.68
N VAL A 169 3.25 -19.93 -9.64
CA VAL A 169 2.70 -20.98 -8.76
C VAL A 169 3.30 -22.35 -9.07
N ARG A 170 3.48 -22.68 -10.35
CA ARG A 170 4.16 -23.92 -10.76
C ARG A 170 5.63 -23.94 -10.28
N SER A 171 6.34 -22.82 -10.39
CA SER A 171 7.70 -22.68 -9.88
C SER A 171 7.78 -22.91 -8.37
N TRP A 172 6.82 -22.37 -7.59
CA TRP A 172 6.75 -22.63 -6.15
C TRP A 172 6.52 -24.12 -5.84
N CYS A 173 5.66 -24.78 -6.60
CA CYS A 173 5.42 -26.22 -6.45
C CYS A 173 6.64 -27.08 -6.83
N ALA A 174 7.53 -26.59 -7.70
CA ALA A 174 8.75 -27.28 -8.10
C ALA A 174 9.94 -26.98 -7.17
N ALA A 175 9.81 -26.07 -6.23
CA ALA A 175 10.87 -25.71 -5.31
C ALA A 175 11.22 -26.87 -4.36
N ARG A 176 12.50 -27.14 -4.15
CA ARG A 176 12.97 -28.21 -3.26
C ARG A 176 12.94 -27.86 -1.75
N GLY A 177 12.65 -26.61 -1.42
CA GLY A 177 12.65 -26.08 -0.05
C GLY A 177 11.53 -25.07 0.13
N PRO A 178 11.44 -24.46 1.35
CA PRO A 178 10.41 -23.49 1.63
C PRO A 178 10.59 -22.23 0.78
N VAL A 179 9.50 -21.67 0.33
CA VAL A 179 9.43 -20.42 -0.43
C VAL A 179 9.14 -19.27 0.54
N ALA A 180 9.95 -18.22 0.50
CA ALA A 180 9.66 -16.96 1.20
C ALA A 180 8.63 -16.17 0.38
N VAL A 181 7.36 -16.35 0.72
CA VAL A 181 6.21 -15.89 -0.11
C VAL A 181 6.25 -14.39 -0.36
N TYR A 182 6.57 -13.59 0.64
CA TYR A 182 6.62 -12.13 0.46
C TYR A 182 7.70 -11.69 -0.53
N GLN A 183 8.87 -12.33 -0.49
CA GLN A 183 9.95 -12.04 -1.44
C GLN A 183 9.60 -12.53 -2.86
N ALA A 184 9.02 -13.72 -2.97
CA ALA A 184 8.55 -14.27 -4.24
C ALA A 184 7.43 -13.40 -4.83
N ALA A 185 6.46 -12.96 -4.02
CA ALA A 185 5.41 -12.05 -4.44
C ALA A 185 5.96 -10.68 -4.89
N LYS A 186 6.99 -10.14 -4.22
CA LYS A 186 7.67 -8.92 -4.67
C LYS A 186 8.30 -9.11 -6.06
N ALA A 187 9.07 -10.18 -6.25
CA ALA A 187 9.69 -10.46 -7.54
C ALA A 187 8.64 -10.62 -8.66
N LEU A 188 7.56 -11.35 -8.39
CA LEU A 188 6.46 -11.55 -9.34
C LEU A 188 5.77 -10.23 -9.70
N THR A 189 5.37 -9.44 -8.70
CA THR A 189 4.66 -8.16 -8.93
C THR A 189 5.54 -7.15 -9.64
N PHE A 190 6.85 -7.15 -9.38
CA PHE A 190 7.80 -6.31 -10.10
C PHE A 190 7.89 -6.70 -11.58
N ARG A 191 8.06 -7.99 -11.88
CA ARG A 191 8.06 -8.49 -13.26
C ARG A 191 6.75 -8.17 -13.99
N MET A 192 5.60 -8.35 -13.34
CA MET A 192 4.31 -7.96 -13.91
C MET A 192 4.23 -6.47 -14.19
N ALA A 193 4.71 -5.62 -13.28
CA ALA A 193 4.70 -4.18 -13.49
C ALA A 193 5.63 -3.76 -14.65
N VAL A 194 6.82 -4.33 -14.75
CA VAL A 194 7.79 -4.04 -15.83
C VAL A 194 7.27 -4.51 -17.19
N HIS A 195 6.90 -5.79 -17.30
CA HIS A 195 6.61 -6.40 -18.60
C HIS A 195 5.16 -6.18 -19.09
N ILE A 196 4.20 -6.11 -18.16
CA ILE A 196 2.78 -6.03 -18.52
C ILE A 196 2.28 -4.60 -18.43
N LEU A 197 2.52 -3.92 -17.29
CA LEU A 197 2.03 -2.56 -17.08
C LEU A 197 2.85 -1.53 -17.86
N LEU A 198 4.19 -1.56 -17.77
CA LEU A 198 5.07 -0.63 -18.49
C LEU A 198 5.37 -1.09 -19.93
N GLY A 199 5.19 -2.37 -20.24
CA GLY A 199 5.46 -2.96 -21.55
C GLY A 199 6.96 -3.00 -21.92
N LEU A 200 7.85 -2.96 -20.91
CA LEU A 200 9.30 -3.01 -21.15
C LEU A 200 9.76 -4.46 -21.34
N GLN A 201 10.55 -4.71 -22.36
CA GLN A 201 11.11 -6.03 -22.66
C GLN A 201 12.52 -6.12 -22.08
N LEU A 202 12.62 -6.60 -20.83
CA LEU A 202 13.87 -6.82 -20.13
C LEU A 202 14.11 -8.31 -19.92
N ASP A 203 15.35 -8.75 -20.06
CA ASP A 203 15.73 -10.09 -19.64
C ASP A 203 15.65 -10.25 -18.12
N GLU A 204 15.68 -11.49 -17.63
CA GLU A 204 15.48 -11.78 -16.21
C GLU A 204 16.57 -11.16 -15.32
N ALA A 205 17.83 -11.13 -15.78
CA ALA A 205 18.95 -10.55 -15.05
C ALA A 205 18.81 -9.03 -14.90
N ARG A 206 18.48 -8.32 -15.98
CA ARG A 206 18.23 -6.88 -15.97
C ARG A 206 16.99 -6.55 -15.13
N CYS A 207 15.93 -7.34 -15.22
CA CYS A 207 14.72 -7.15 -14.41
C CYS A 207 15.03 -7.31 -12.91
N ALA A 208 15.84 -8.30 -12.53
CA ALA A 208 16.26 -8.52 -11.14
C ALA A 208 17.16 -7.38 -10.63
N GLN A 209 18.09 -6.89 -11.44
CA GLN A 209 18.93 -5.73 -11.10
C GLN A 209 18.10 -4.46 -10.90
N LEU A 210 17.13 -4.22 -11.80
CA LEU A 210 16.21 -3.10 -11.71
C LEU A 210 15.35 -3.18 -10.43
N ALA A 211 14.87 -4.38 -10.07
CA ALA A 211 14.12 -4.62 -8.84
C ALA A 211 14.94 -4.30 -7.59
N GLN A 212 16.18 -4.74 -7.54
CA GLN A 212 17.08 -4.47 -6.42
C GLN A 212 17.37 -2.96 -6.27
N THR A 213 17.63 -2.28 -7.38
CA THR A 213 17.84 -0.82 -7.40
C THR A 213 16.58 -0.07 -6.94
N PHE A 214 15.42 -0.56 -7.37
CA PHE A 214 14.13 0.01 -6.99
C PHE A 214 13.83 -0.21 -5.49
N GLU A 215 14.15 -1.37 -4.92
CA GLU A 215 14.03 -1.61 -3.48
C GLU A 215 14.88 -0.63 -2.67
N GLN A 216 16.14 -0.40 -3.08
CA GLN A 216 17.01 0.60 -2.45
C GLN A 216 16.42 2.03 -2.50
N LEU A 217 15.79 2.40 -3.61
CA LEU A 217 15.07 3.67 -3.70
C LEU A 217 13.95 3.75 -2.68
N VAL A 218 13.10 2.72 -2.61
CA VAL A 218 11.90 2.72 -1.75
C VAL A 218 12.25 2.69 -0.26
N GLU A 219 13.27 1.96 0.15
CA GLU A 219 13.77 1.95 1.53
C GLU A 219 14.14 3.35 2.04
N ASN A 220 14.51 4.24 1.13
CA ASN A 220 14.94 5.60 1.45
C ASN A 220 13.87 6.68 1.23
N LEU A 221 12.66 6.33 0.78
CA LEU A 221 11.58 7.31 0.52
C LEU A 221 11.17 8.11 1.75
N PHE A 222 11.24 7.50 2.94
CA PHE A 222 10.86 8.10 4.22
C PHE A 222 12.08 8.57 5.03
N SER A 223 13.25 8.69 4.42
CA SER A 223 14.46 9.19 5.09
C SER A 223 14.33 10.67 5.44
N LEU A 224 15.16 11.13 6.36
CA LEU A 224 15.26 12.58 6.63
C LEU A 224 15.74 13.31 5.38
N PRO A 225 15.18 14.50 5.06
CA PRO A 225 15.53 15.26 3.86
C PRO A 225 16.88 16.00 4.03
N LEU A 226 17.91 15.26 4.41
CA LEU A 226 19.28 15.75 4.62
C LEU A 226 20.20 15.09 3.60
N ASP A 227 20.68 15.86 2.64
CA ASP A 227 21.61 15.37 1.61
C ASP A 227 23.07 15.51 2.08
N VAL A 228 23.45 14.63 3.01
CA VAL A 228 24.83 14.54 3.53
C VAL A 228 25.39 13.15 3.23
N PRO A 229 26.74 12.97 3.21
CA PRO A 229 27.35 11.65 3.04
C PRO A 229 26.72 10.62 4.00
N PHE A 230 26.48 9.40 3.49
CA PHE A 230 25.89 8.26 4.22
C PHE A 230 24.41 8.42 4.65
N SER A 231 23.75 9.55 4.39
CA SER A 231 22.32 9.72 4.68
C SER A 231 21.45 8.80 3.82
N GLY A 232 20.23 8.49 4.32
CA GLY A 232 19.24 7.75 3.54
C GLY A 232 18.85 8.49 2.27
N LEU A 233 18.66 9.83 2.34
CA LEU A 233 18.33 10.61 1.14
C LEU A 233 19.42 10.48 0.06
N ARG A 234 20.71 10.59 0.42
CA ARG A 234 21.82 10.44 -0.54
C ARG A 234 21.87 9.04 -1.17
N LYS A 235 21.58 7.99 -0.37
CA LYS A 235 21.45 6.62 -0.89
C LYS A 235 20.28 6.51 -1.88
N GLY A 236 19.13 7.07 -1.52
CA GLY A 236 17.94 7.10 -2.37
C GLY A 236 18.18 7.86 -3.69
N ILE A 237 18.88 9.00 -3.67
CA ILE A 237 19.24 9.76 -4.88
C ILE A 237 20.12 8.90 -5.82
N ARG A 238 21.13 8.22 -5.28
CA ARG A 238 22.00 7.34 -6.09
C ARG A 238 21.19 6.18 -6.71
N ALA A 239 20.31 5.58 -5.94
CA ALA A 239 19.44 4.51 -6.42
C ALA A 239 18.49 5.02 -7.52
N ARG A 240 17.90 6.22 -7.35
CA ARG A 240 17.06 6.87 -8.38
C ARG A 240 17.83 7.12 -9.67
N ASP A 241 19.02 7.71 -9.58
CA ASP A 241 19.81 8.06 -10.74
C ASP A 241 20.24 6.81 -11.53
N LEU A 242 20.61 5.74 -10.83
CA LEU A 242 20.89 4.44 -11.44
C LEU A 242 19.63 3.81 -12.07
N LEU A 243 18.48 3.92 -11.40
CA LEU A 243 17.19 3.44 -11.91
C LEU A 243 16.82 4.17 -13.22
N TYR A 244 17.01 5.48 -13.27
CA TYR A 244 16.77 6.28 -14.48
C TYR A 244 17.68 5.86 -15.63
N GLN A 245 18.98 5.60 -15.38
CA GLN A 245 19.89 5.08 -16.41
C GLN A 245 19.40 3.76 -17.01
N HIS A 246 18.93 2.82 -16.18
CA HIS A 246 18.37 1.56 -16.67
C HIS A 246 17.05 1.73 -17.44
N LEU A 247 16.23 2.70 -17.04
CA LEU A 247 14.96 2.99 -17.71
C LEU A 247 15.17 3.75 -19.04
N ASP A 248 16.21 4.59 -19.15
CA ASP A 248 16.48 5.37 -20.36
C ASP A 248 16.67 4.49 -21.60
N GLU A 249 17.48 3.43 -21.47
CA GLU A 249 17.72 2.49 -22.57
C GLU A 249 16.40 1.80 -22.99
N ALA A 250 15.62 1.32 -22.02
CA ALA A 250 14.37 0.62 -22.30
C ALA A 250 13.28 1.55 -22.87
N ILE A 251 13.20 2.79 -22.37
CA ILE A 251 12.27 3.80 -22.87
C ILE A 251 12.68 4.26 -24.28
N ALA A 252 13.98 4.47 -24.53
CA ALA A 252 14.48 4.84 -25.85
C ALA A 252 14.18 3.74 -26.89
N GLN A 253 14.44 2.48 -26.55
CA GLN A 253 14.09 1.34 -27.40
C GLN A 253 12.59 1.35 -27.72
N LYS A 254 11.74 1.52 -26.70
CA LYS A 254 10.28 1.56 -26.86
C LYS A 254 9.82 2.73 -27.75
N LEU A 255 10.43 3.91 -27.62
CA LEU A 255 10.12 5.07 -28.47
C LEU A 255 10.46 4.83 -29.94
N HIS A 256 11.47 4.00 -30.23
CA HIS A 256 11.84 3.61 -31.60
C HIS A 256 10.92 2.51 -32.17
N GLU A 257 10.49 1.56 -31.33
CA GLU A 257 9.63 0.43 -31.74
C GLU A 257 8.16 0.86 -31.94
N GLU A 258 7.73 1.98 -31.39
CA GLU A 258 6.33 2.44 -31.36
C GLU A 258 5.72 2.78 -32.73
N GLN A 259 6.54 2.86 -33.78
CA GLN A 259 6.01 2.98 -35.16
C GLN A 259 5.33 1.69 -35.68
N ALA A 260 5.47 0.57 -34.95
CA ALA A 260 4.98 -0.75 -35.36
C ALA A 260 4.14 -1.51 -34.30
N ALA A 261 3.93 -0.98 -33.06
CA ALA A 261 3.40 -1.75 -31.95
C ALA A 261 1.90 -1.50 -31.68
N GLU A 262 1.20 -2.57 -31.29
CA GLU A 262 -0.19 -2.50 -30.83
C GLU A 262 -0.33 -1.68 -29.54
N PRO A 263 -1.35 -0.82 -29.40
CA PRO A 263 -1.58 0.00 -28.23
C PRO A 263 -2.04 -0.87 -27.04
N GLY A 264 -1.25 -0.96 -25.95
CA GLY A 264 -1.68 -1.79 -24.84
C GLY A 264 -1.02 -1.57 -23.49
N ASP A 265 0.03 -0.76 -23.36
CA ASP A 265 0.72 -0.55 -22.09
C ASP A 265 0.74 0.92 -21.63
N ALA A 266 1.16 1.13 -20.37
CA ALA A 266 1.09 2.43 -19.74
C ALA A 266 1.98 3.49 -20.43
N LEU A 267 3.20 3.12 -20.81
CA LEU A 267 4.13 4.08 -21.43
C LEU A 267 3.62 4.50 -22.81
N HIS A 268 3.11 3.55 -23.61
CA HIS A 268 2.50 3.85 -24.90
C HIS A 268 1.34 4.87 -24.75
N LEU A 269 0.44 4.66 -23.79
CA LEU A 269 -0.69 5.55 -23.55
C LEU A 269 -0.27 6.94 -23.07
N ILE A 270 0.81 7.04 -22.26
CA ILE A 270 1.35 8.31 -21.82
C ILE A 270 1.98 9.05 -23.01
N ILE A 271 2.76 8.37 -23.86
CA ILE A 271 3.39 8.93 -25.06
C ILE A 271 2.33 9.41 -26.05
N SER A 272 1.33 8.59 -26.35
CA SER A 272 0.22 8.95 -27.27
C SER A 272 -0.53 10.17 -26.77
N SER A 273 -0.83 10.20 -25.45
CA SER A 273 -1.51 11.35 -24.84
C SER A 273 -0.67 12.63 -24.86
N ALA A 274 0.65 12.53 -24.70
CA ALA A 274 1.56 13.68 -24.80
C ALA A 274 1.60 14.22 -26.24
N ARG A 275 1.55 13.35 -27.25
CA ARG A 275 1.48 13.74 -28.67
C ARG A 275 0.15 14.40 -29.03
N GLU A 276 -0.98 13.84 -28.57
CA GLU A 276 -2.31 14.43 -28.78
C GLU A 276 -2.40 15.86 -28.19
N GLN A 277 -1.87 16.07 -26.98
CA GLN A 277 -1.92 17.36 -26.31
C GLN A 277 -0.95 18.40 -26.92
N GLY A 278 0.15 17.95 -27.53
CA GLY A 278 1.08 18.82 -28.28
C GLY A 278 0.46 19.46 -29.52
N GLN A 279 -0.64 18.94 -30.02
CA GLN A 279 -1.40 19.50 -31.16
C GLN A 279 -2.53 20.47 -30.74
N GLU A 280 -3.06 20.39 -29.52
CA GLU A 280 -4.27 21.14 -29.13
C GLU A 280 -4.12 22.15 -27.99
N VAL A 281 -3.10 22.09 -27.12
CA VAL A 281 -3.04 22.95 -25.93
C VAL A 281 -1.61 23.44 -25.63
N SER A 282 -1.46 24.74 -25.61
CA SER A 282 -0.33 25.47 -25.02
C SER A 282 -0.28 25.27 -23.48
N VAL A 283 0.06 24.08 -23.00
CA VAL A 283 0.32 23.84 -21.59
C VAL A 283 1.82 23.82 -21.36
N GLN A 284 2.30 24.80 -20.60
CA GLN A 284 3.71 25.09 -20.34
C GLN A 284 4.52 23.92 -19.69
N GLU A 285 3.86 22.82 -19.28
CA GLU A 285 4.51 21.70 -18.58
C GLU A 285 4.77 20.44 -19.43
N LEU A 286 4.22 20.35 -20.64
CA LEU A 286 4.39 19.19 -21.54
C LEU A 286 5.06 19.59 -22.85
N LYS A 287 6.10 20.42 -22.77
CA LYS A 287 6.97 20.61 -23.92
C LYS A 287 7.67 19.28 -24.24
N VAL A 288 7.67 18.89 -25.50
CA VAL A 288 8.35 17.69 -26.05
C VAL A 288 9.80 17.52 -25.52
N GLN A 289 10.43 18.60 -25.08
CA GLN A 289 11.78 18.61 -24.51
C GLN A 289 11.91 17.90 -23.14
N ASN A 290 10.80 17.74 -22.36
CA ASN A 290 10.81 17.09 -21.04
C ASN A 290 10.16 15.69 -21.06
N LEU A 291 9.76 15.18 -22.22
CA LEU A 291 9.07 13.89 -22.33
C LEU A 291 9.86 12.72 -21.71
N PRO A 292 11.18 12.57 -21.89
CA PRO A 292 11.95 11.50 -21.24
C PRO A 292 11.85 11.55 -19.72
N ALA A 293 12.00 12.72 -19.10
CA ALA A 293 11.89 12.86 -17.64
C ALA A 293 10.47 12.53 -17.13
N VAL A 294 9.43 12.95 -17.85
CA VAL A 294 8.03 12.61 -17.52
C VAL A 294 7.81 11.10 -17.60
N LEU A 295 8.38 10.43 -18.60
CA LEU A 295 8.26 8.97 -18.76
C LEU A 295 9.01 8.23 -17.65
N GLN A 296 10.24 8.64 -17.31
CA GLN A 296 11.02 8.09 -16.21
C GLN A 296 10.27 8.21 -14.88
N GLU A 297 9.84 9.43 -14.52
CA GLU A 297 9.10 9.67 -13.28
C GLU A 297 7.77 8.90 -13.24
N SER A 298 7.04 8.82 -14.38
CA SER A 298 5.80 8.05 -14.49
C SER A 298 6.04 6.54 -14.37
N ALA A 299 7.11 6.02 -14.96
CA ALA A 299 7.49 4.61 -14.84
C ALA A 299 7.81 4.26 -13.38
N VAL A 300 8.64 5.08 -12.71
CA VAL A 300 9.00 4.89 -11.30
C VAL A 300 7.77 5.00 -10.39
N GLU A 301 6.86 5.94 -10.66
CA GLU A 301 5.61 6.10 -9.91
C GLU A 301 4.69 4.88 -10.08
N LEU A 302 4.54 4.36 -11.30
CA LEU A 302 3.72 3.16 -11.56
C LEU A 302 4.33 1.91 -10.91
N LEU A 303 5.65 1.76 -10.97
CA LEU A 303 6.36 0.70 -10.23
C LEU A 303 6.13 0.82 -8.73
N PHE A 304 6.27 2.03 -8.16
CA PHE A 304 6.02 2.28 -6.75
C PHE A 304 4.60 1.93 -6.34
N ALA A 305 3.61 2.31 -7.14
CA ALA A 305 2.22 2.05 -6.84
C ALA A 305 1.86 0.55 -6.90
N ALA A 306 2.39 -0.19 -7.90
CA ALA A 306 1.99 -1.57 -8.18
C ALA A 306 2.78 -2.62 -7.39
N PHE A 307 4.02 -2.34 -7.00
CA PHE A 307 4.97 -3.33 -6.50
C PHE A 307 4.62 -3.82 -5.09
N PHE A 308 4.88 -2.97 -4.07
CA PHE A 308 4.76 -3.39 -2.67
C PHE A 308 3.32 -3.64 -2.22
N THR A 309 2.38 -2.85 -2.72
CA THR A 309 0.98 -2.97 -2.34
C THR A 309 0.38 -4.29 -2.82
N THR A 310 0.65 -4.67 -4.06
CA THR A 310 0.16 -5.92 -4.64
C THR A 310 0.88 -7.14 -4.04
N ALA A 311 2.20 -7.06 -3.79
CA ALA A 311 2.95 -8.11 -3.10
C ALA A 311 2.44 -8.36 -1.68
N SER A 312 2.17 -7.28 -0.93
CA SER A 312 1.58 -7.35 0.41
C SER A 312 0.21 -8.02 0.39
N ALA A 313 -0.68 -7.57 -0.50
CA ALA A 313 -2.02 -8.14 -0.63
C ALA A 313 -2.00 -9.62 -1.05
N SER A 314 -1.11 -9.99 -1.99
CA SER A 314 -0.91 -11.38 -2.43
C SER A 314 -0.43 -12.27 -1.29
N THR A 315 0.53 -11.80 -0.49
CA THR A 315 1.03 -12.53 0.69
C THR A 315 -0.04 -12.67 1.76
N SER A 316 -0.82 -11.61 2.00
CA SER A 316 -1.96 -11.64 2.95
C SER A 316 -3.05 -12.60 2.49
N LEU A 317 -3.34 -12.68 1.19
CA LEU A 317 -4.29 -13.63 0.61
C LEU A 317 -3.83 -15.07 0.88
N ILE A 318 -2.57 -15.40 0.59
CA ILE A 318 -2.02 -16.74 0.80
C ILE A 318 -2.05 -17.12 2.28
N LEU A 319 -1.66 -16.20 3.17
CA LEU A 319 -1.69 -16.39 4.62
C LEU A 319 -3.10 -16.66 5.15
N LEU A 320 -4.06 -15.82 4.78
CA LEU A 320 -5.44 -15.96 5.27
C LEU A 320 -6.13 -17.20 4.71
N LEU A 321 -5.87 -17.58 3.46
CA LEU A 321 -6.37 -18.84 2.92
C LEU A 321 -5.76 -20.05 3.63
N LEU A 322 -4.48 -20.02 4.00
CA LEU A 322 -3.84 -21.07 4.80
C LEU A 322 -4.49 -21.21 6.18
N GLN A 323 -4.83 -20.10 6.82
CA GLN A 323 -5.49 -20.09 8.12
C GLN A 323 -6.96 -20.53 8.06
N HIS A 324 -7.59 -20.48 6.87
CA HIS A 324 -9.01 -20.74 6.68
C HIS A 324 -9.29 -21.77 5.57
N PRO A 325 -8.99 -23.07 5.77
CA PRO A 325 -9.15 -24.11 4.75
C PRO A 325 -10.59 -24.23 4.20
N ALA A 326 -11.59 -23.90 5.01
CA ALA A 326 -12.99 -23.87 4.59
C ALA A 326 -13.23 -22.88 3.43
N ALA A 327 -12.52 -21.75 3.41
CA ALA A 327 -12.60 -20.81 2.31
C ALA A 327 -11.98 -21.39 1.01
N ILE A 328 -10.88 -22.14 1.11
CA ILE A 328 -10.30 -22.86 -0.02
C ILE A 328 -11.30 -23.85 -0.61
N ALA A 329 -11.98 -24.63 0.24
CA ALA A 329 -13.00 -25.59 -0.21
C ALA A 329 -14.17 -24.91 -0.96
N LYS A 330 -14.64 -23.76 -0.46
CA LYS A 330 -15.70 -22.99 -1.13
C LYS A 330 -15.23 -22.39 -2.47
N ILE A 331 -13.99 -21.89 -2.56
CA ILE A 331 -13.40 -21.46 -3.84
C ILE A 331 -13.37 -22.63 -4.82
N GLN A 332 -12.94 -23.81 -4.39
CA GLN A 332 -12.91 -25.02 -5.26
C GLN A 332 -14.29 -25.39 -5.76
N GLN A 333 -15.28 -25.33 -4.88
CA GLN A 333 -16.68 -25.60 -5.25
C GLN A 333 -17.17 -24.58 -6.30
N GLU A 334 -16.89 -23.29 -6.11
CA GLU A 334 -17.25 -22.26 -7.08
C GLU A 334 -16.55 -22.48 -8.43
N LEU A 335 -15.23 -22.75 -8.43
CA LEU A 335 -14.47 -23.03 -9.64
C LEU A 335 -15.01 -24.28 -10.37
N SER A 336 -15.34 -25.34 -9.63
CA SER A 336 -15.92 -26.56 -10.21
C SER A 336 -17.28 -26.28 -10.85
N ALA A 337 -18.13 -25.50 -10.19
CA ALA A 337 -19.45 -25.11 -10.70
C ALA A 337 -19.37 -24.26 -11.97
N GLN A 338 -18.26 -23.53 -12.17
CA GLN A 338 -18.00 -22.72 -13.38
C GLN A 338 -17.20 -23.49 -14.45
N GLY A 339 -16.91 -24.79 -14.26
CA GLY A 339 -16.09 -25.57 -15.19
C GLY A 339 -14.60 -25.23 -15.16
N LEU A 340 -14.14 -24.53 -14.13
CA LEU A 340 -12.76 -24.04 -13.97
C LEU A 340 -11.95 -24.87 -12.96
N GLY A 341 -12.48 -26.00 -12.50
CA GLY A 341 -11.95 -26.74 -11.34
C GLY A 341 -10.68 -27.56 -11.59
N ARG A 342 -10.27 -27.80 -12.84
CA ARG A 342 -9.10 -28.63 -13.15
C ARG A 342 -7.91 -27.78 -13.59
N ALA A 343 -6.73 -28.05 -12.99
CA ALA A 343 -5.46 -27.64 -13.58
C ALA A 343 -5.09 -28.58 -14.72
N CYS A 344 -4.33 -28.11 -15.68
CA CYS A 344 -3.81 -28.97 -16.77
C CYS A 344 -2.74 -29.94 -16.24
N ASP A 345 -2.87 -31.21 -16.63
CA ASP A 345 -1.91 -32.28 -16.31
C ASP A 345 -0.72 -32.36 -17.30
N CYS A 346 -0.55 -31.36 -18.15
CA CYS A 346 0.55 -31.34 -19.10
C CYS A 346 1.90 -31.30 -18.38
N PRO A 347 2.85 -32.19 -18.73
CA PRO A 347 4.18 -32.18 -18.12
C PRO A 347 4.87 -30.84 -18.38
N PRO A 348 5.71 -30.36 -17.42
CA PRO A 348 6.49 -29.16 -17.63
C PRO A 348 7.40 -29.32 -18.83
N ARG A 349 7.25 -28.46 -19.85
CA ARG A 349 8.13 -28.43 -21.02
C ARG A 349 9.45 -27.78 -20.67
N ALA A 350 10.50 -28.16 -21.42
CA ALA A 350 11.86 -27.63 -21.24
C ALA A 350 11.92 -26.09 -21.36
N PRO A 351 12.87 -25.43 -20.69
CA PRO A 351 13.09 -23.99 -20.82
C PRO A 351 13.28 -23.60 -22.30
N GLY A 352 12.47 -22.65 -22.80
CA GLY A 352 12.54 -22.15 -24.17
C GLY A 352 11.47 -22.68 -25.15
N SER A 353 10.58 -23.57 -24.72
CA SER A 353 9.43 -23.99 -25.54
C SER A 353 8.23 -23.04 -25.34
N ALA A 354 7.39 -22.96 -26.40
CA ALA A 354 6.26 -22.03 -26.51
C ALA A 354 5.39 -21.95 -25.25
N PRO A 355 4.83 -20.77 -24.95
CA PRO A 355 4.07 -20.53 -23.73
C PRO A 355 2.78 -21.33 -23.73
N ASP A 356 2.45 -21.81 -22.57
CA ASP A 356 1.17 -22.30 -22.08
C ASP A 356 0.45 -23.42 -22.87
N CYS A 357 0.08 -24.42 -22.12
CA CYS A 357 -0.80 -25.47 -22.57
C CYS A 357 -2.16 -24.88 -22.99
N SER A 358 -2.56 -25.16 -24.24
CA SER A 358 -3.87 -24.74 -24.79
C SER A 358 -5.08 -25.46 -24.17
N CYS A 359 -4.85 -26.36 -23.21
CA CYS A 359 -5.91 -27.12 -22.54
C CYS A 359 -6.56 -26.37 -21.38
N GLU A 360 -5.97 -25.27 -20.89
CA GLU A 360 -6.58 -24.41 -19.88
C GLU A 360 -7.03 -23.10 -20.54
N PRO A 361 -8.34 -22.79 -20.53
CA PRO A 361 -8.80 -21.53 -21.08
C PRO A 361 -8.27 -20.37 -20.24
N ASP A 362 -7.82 -19.32 -20.92
CA ASP A 362 -7.51 -18.05 -20.27
C ASP A 362 -8.79 -17.44 -19.72
N LEU A 363 -8.70 -16.97 -18.47
CA LEU A 363 -9.81 -16.30 -17.82
C LEU A 363 -9.96 -14.89 -18.41
N SER A 364 -11.15 -14.57 -18.90
CA SER A 364 -11.51 -13.20 -19.26
C SER A 364 -11.88 -12.40 -18.01
N LEU A 365 -11.82 -11.07 -18.12
CA LEU A 365 -12.32 -10.17 -17.05
C LEU A 365 -13.79 -10.46 -16.72
N ALA A 366 -14.60 -10.83 -17.71
CA ALA A 366 -16.00 -11.23 -17.51
C ALA A 366 -16.11 -12.56 -16.73
N ALA A 367 -15.19 -13.51 -16.95
CA ALA A 367 -15.15 -14.77 -16.21
C ALA A 367 -14.80 -14.51 -14.73
N LEU A 368 -13.81 -13.65 -14.45
CA LEU A 368 -13.48 -13.22 -13.08
C LEU A 368 -14.67 -12.59 -12.37
N GLY A 369 -15.45 -11.75 -13.08
CA GLY A 369 -16.66 -11.12 -12.52
C GLY A 369 -17.78 -12.11 -12.14
N ARG A 370 -17.74 -13.35 -12.61
CA ARG A 370 -18.68 -14.42 -12.20
C ARG A 370 -18.25 -15.18 -10.95
N LEU A 371 -16.98 -15.08 -10.55
CA LEU A 371 -16.43 -15.73 -9.35
C LEU A 371 -16.75 -14.89 -8.10
N ARG A 372 -17.99 -14.96 -7.65
CA ARG A 372 -18.51 -14.12 -6.56
C ARG A 372 -17.86 -14.42 -5.22
N TYR A 373 -17.64 -15.69 -4.89
CA TYR A 373 -17.03 -16.05 -3.61
C TYR A 373 -15.54 -15.68 -3.60
N VAL A 374 -14.83 -15.88 -4.70
CA VAL A 374 -13.44 -15.41 -4.85
C VAL A 374 -13.36 -13.89 -4.65
N ASP A 375 -14.30 -13.12 -5.20
CA ASP A 375 -14.37 -11.66 -5.00
C ASP A 375 -14.61 -11.30 -3.53
N CYS A 376 -15.51 -12.01 -2.84
CA CYS A 376 -15.75 -11.85 -1.40
C CYS A 376 -14.48 -12.15 -0.57
N VAL A 377 -13.75 -13.20 -0.91
CA VAL A 377 -12.47 -13.55 -0.27
C VAL A 377 -11.45 -12.42 -0.47
N VAL A 378 -11.28 -11.90 -1.67
CA VAL A 378 -10.35 -10.79 -1.96
C VAL A 378 -10.75 -9.54 -1.17
N LYS A 379 -12.03 -9.22 -1.12
CA LYS A 379 -12.54 -8.08 -0.33
C LYS A 379 -12.23 -8.25 1.16
N GLU A 380 -12.45 -9.44 1.70
CA GLU A 380 -12.21 -9.72 3.12
C GLU A 380 -10.72 -9.68 3.48
N VAL A 381 -9.84 -10.18 2.62
CA VAL A 381 -8.39 -10.04 2.75
C VAL A 381 -8.00 -8.56 2.83
N LEU A 382 -8.50 -7.74 1.92
CA LEU A 382 -8.20 -6.31 1.87
C LEU A 382 -8.85 -5.52 3.01
N ARG A 383 -9.91 -6.03 3.62
CA ARG A 383 -10.53 -5.46 4.82
C ARG A 383 -9.65 -5.69 6.05
N LEU A 384 -9.23 -6.93 6.28
CA LEU A 384 -8.45 -7.32 7.47
C LEU A 384 -7.01 -6.84 7.40
N LEU A 385 -6.36 -7.03 6.25
CA LEU A 385 -4.95 -6.73 6.03
C LEU A 385 -4.78 -5.77 4.83
N PRO A 386 -5.34 -4.55 4.89
CA PRO A 386 -5.13 -3.58 3.83
C PRO A 386 -3.64 -3.25 3.73
N PRO A 387 -3.01 -3.35 2.54
CA PRO A 387 -1.58 -3.06 2.36
C PRO A 387 -1.17 -1.70 2.92
N VAL A 388 -2.01 -0.69 2.73
CA VAL A 388 -1.83 0.67 3.25
C VAL A 388 -2.81 0.89 4.39
N SER A 389 -2.30 1.14 5.60
CA SER A 389 -3.14 1.30 6.80
C SER A 389 -3.85 2.65 6.90
N GLY A 390 -3.48 3.64 6.08
CA GLY A 390 -4.08 4.98 6.09
C GLY A 390 -3.31 5.98 5.24
N GLY A 391 -3.65 7.25 5.32
CA GLY A 391 -2.97 8.29 4.56
C GLY A 391 -2.92 9.62 5.29
N TYR A 392 -1.95 10.45 4.88
CA TYR A 392 -1.71 11.77 5.44
C TYR A 392 -2.27 12.87 4.55
N ARG A 393 -2.83 13.88 5.21
CA ARG A 393 -3.31 15.12 4.60
C ARG A 393 -2.81 16.32 5.40
N THR A 394 -2.76 17.48 4.77
CA THR A 394 -2.59 18.77 5.47
C THR A 394 -3.88 19.55 5.32
N ALA A 395 -4.39 20.12 6.43
CA ALA A 395 -5.54 21.00 6.41
C ALA A 395 -5.21 22.32 5.69
N LEU A 396 -5.96 22.64 4.63
CA LEU A 396 -5.79 23.88 3.84
C LEU A 396 -6.43 25.09 4.52
N ARG A 397 -7.48 24.84 5.29
CA ARG A 397 -8.21 25.82 6.10
C ARG A 397 -8.70 25.15 7.37
N THR A 398 -9.09 25.94 8.36
CA THR A 398 -9.80 25.41 9.53
C THR A 398 -11.18 24.93 9.09
N PHE A 399 -11.57 23.74 9.53
CA PHE A 399 -12.87 23.14 9.25
C PHE A 399 -13.37 22.31 10.43
N GLU A 400 -14.67 22.04 10.45
CA GLU A 400 -15.31 21.19 11.44
C GLU A 400 -15.27 19.72 11.05
N LEU A 401 -15.02 18.84 12.03
CA LEU A 401 -15.09 17.40 11.93
C LEU A 401 -15.49 16.80 13.28
N ASP A 402 -16.60 16.06 13.32
CA ASP A 402 -17.08 15.36 14.51
C ASP A 402 -17.19 16.28 15.77
N GLY A 403 -17.70 17.50 15.57
CA GLY A 403 -17.82 18.48 16.66
C GLY A 403 -16.52 19.14 17.11
N TYR A 404 -15.43 18.91 16.39
CA TYR A 404 -14.11 19.52 16.66
C TYR A 404 -13.68 20.43 15.54
N GLN A 405 -12.86 21.43 15.86
CA GLN A 405 -12.13 22.18 14.84
C GLN A 405 -10.84 21.46 14.45
N ILE A 406 -10.58 21.37 13.14
CA ILE A 406 -9.34 20.91 12.55
C ILE A 406 -8.59 22.14 12.05
N PRO A 407 -7.53 22.62 12.76
CA PRO A 407 -6.86 23.86 12.41
C PRO A 407 -6.11 23.79 11.08
N LYS A 408 -6.09 24.91 10.34
CA LYS A 408 -5.26 25.09 9.15
C LYS A 408 -3.81 24.74 9.42
N GLY A 409 -3.17 24.00 8.50
CA GLY A 409 -1.76 23.60 8.56
C GLY A 409 -1.48 22.36 9.39
N TRP A 410 -2.44 21.86 10.17
CA TRP A 410 -2.27 20.61 10.91
C TRP A 410 -2.31 19.41 9.96
N SER A 411 -1.55 18.38 10.32
CA SER A 411 -1.62 17.08 9.62
C SER A 411 -2.88 16.34 10.06
N VAL A 412 -3.55 15.73 9.11
CA VAL A 412 -4.70 14.83 9.31
C VAL A 412 -4.32 13.45 8.82
N MET A 413 -4.30 12.47 9.71
CA MET A 413 -4.00 11.08 9.39
C MET A 413 -5.27 10.25 9.50
N TYR A 414 -5.86 9.89 8.37
CA TYR A 414 -7.00 8.97 8.38
C TYR A 414 -6.54 7.52 8.35
N SER A 415 -7.32 6.64 9.00
CA SER A 415 -7.04 5.21 9.05
C SER A 415 -8.02 4.42 8.20
N ILE A 416 -7.48 3.64 7.28
CA ILE A 416 -8.25 2.63 6.54
C ILE A 416 -8.57 1.47 7.47
N ARG A 417 -7.55 0.90 8.11
CA ARG A 417 -7.68 -0.26 9.00
C ARG A 417 -8.65 -0.01 10.16
N ASP A 418 -8.45 1.07 10.94
CA ASP A 418 -9.32 1.36 12.08
C ASP A 418 -10.78 1.62 11.64
N THR A 419 -10.98 2.18 10.43
CA THR A 419 -12.31 2.38 9.86
C THR A 419 -12.98 1.05 9.52
N HIS A 420 -12.24 0.08 8.96
CA HIS A 420 -12.74 -1.26 8.70
C HIS A 420 -13.06 -2.03 9.98
N GLU A 421 -12.21 -1.91 11.01
CA GLU A 421 -12.38 -2.61 12.30
C GLU A 421 -13.57 -2.07 13.12
N THR A 422 -13.88 -0.76 12.98
CA THR A 422 -14.94 -0.12 13.76
C THR A 422 -16.27 -0.01 13.02
N ALA A 423 -16.37 -0.56 11.82
CA ALA A 423 -17.58 -0.47 11.00
C ALA A 423 -18.72 -1.35 11.59
N ALA A 424 -19.74 -0.69 12.15
CA ALA A 424 -20.92 -1.34 12.73
C ALA A 424 -21.80 -2.07 11.69
N VAL A 425 -21.56 -1.83 10.40
CA VAL A 425 -22.32 -2.45 9.30
C VAL A 425 -22.06 -3.95 9.12
N TYR A 426 -20.98 -4.47 9.72
CA TYR A 426 -20.64 -5.87 9.59
C TYR A 426 -21.38 -6.70 10.63
N ARG A 427 -22.11 -7.72 10.19
CA ARG A 427 -22.86 -8.65 11.07
C ARG A 427 -21.96 -9.56 11.88
N SER A 428 -20.83 -10.00 11.29
CA SER A 428 -19.82 -10.85 11.94
C SER A 428 -18.81 -9.99 12.70
N PRO A 429 -18.12 -10.54 13.73
CA PRO A 429 -17.05 -9.84 14.43
C PRO A 429 -16.02 -9.26 13.45
N PRO A 430 -15.64 -7.98 13.60
CA PRO A 430 -14.78 -7.31 12.63
C PRO A 430 -13.34 -7.87 12.60
N GLU A 431 -12.88 -8.51 13.66
CA GLU A 431 -11.57 -9.16 13.75
C GLU A 431 -11.51 -10.53 13.06
N GLY A 432 -12.66 -11.16 12.80
CA GLY A 432 -12.76 -12.48 12.16
C GLY A 432 -12.70 -12.38 10.63
N PHE A 433 -12.13 -13.44 10.01
CA PHE A 433 -12.16 -13.63 8.55
C PHE A 433 -13.48 -14.26 8.13
N ASP A 434 -14.32 -13.51 7.47
CA ASP A 434 -15.63 -13.95 7.00
C ASP A 434 -15.95 -13.34 5.62
N PRO A 435 -15.59 -14.02 4.51
CA PRO A 435 -15.90 -13.56 3.18
C PRO A 435 -17.40 -13.36 2.91
N GLU A 436 -18.27 -14.07 3.61
CA GLU A 436 -19.72 -14.02 3.37
C GLU A 436 -20.33 -12.68 3.77
N ARG A 437 -19.63 -11.88 4.59
CA ARG A 437 -20.05 -10.50 4.89
C ARG A 437 -20.20 -9.63 3.63
N PHE A 438 -19.53 -9.98 2.53
CA PHE A 438 -19.64 -9.30 1.23
C PHE A 438 -20.59 -9.99 0.25
N GLY A 439 -21.15 -11.13 0.61
CA GLY A 439 -22.07 -11.91 -0.22
C GLY A 439 -23.51 -11.40 -0.24
N VAL A 440 -23.88 -10.62 0.78
CA VAL A 440 -25.22 -10.05 0.91
C VAL A 440 -25.11 -8.54 0.84
N GLU A 441 -25.85 -7.88 -0.06
CA GLU A 441 -25.99 -6.43 -0.04
C GLU A 441 -26.64 -6.02 1.30
N SER A 442 -25.85 -5.42 2.20
CA SER A 442 -26.40 -4.85 3.43
C SER A 442 -27.22 -3.60 3.06
N GLU A 443 -28.34 -3.39 3.73
CA GLU A 443 -29.15 -2.16 3.59
C GLU A 443 -28.30 -0.91 3.88
N ASP A 444 -27.30 -1.03 4.73
CA ASP A 444 -26.36 0.03 5.09
C ASP A 444 -25.42 0.43 3.92
N ALA A 445 -25.20 -0.45 2.92
CA ALA A 445 -24.47 -0.10 1.71
C ALA A 445 -25.16 1.02 0.90
N ARG A 446 -26.48 1.18 1.06
CA ARG A 446 -27.29 2.23 0.43
C ARG A 446 -27.23 3.56 1.18
N SER A 447 -26.67 3.61 2.39
CA SER A 447 -26.51 4.85 3.14
C SER A 447 -25.51 5.80 2.45
N PRO A 448 -25.59 7.13 2.65
CA PRO A 448 -24.60 8.08 2.10
C PRO A 448 -23.16 7.79 2.51
N CYS A 449 -22.95 7.12 3.65
CA CYS A 449 -21.65 6.69 4.15
C CYS A 449 -21.32 5.24 3.83
N GLY A 450 -22.26 4.45 3.25
CA GLY A 450 -22.14 3.00 3.08
C GLY A 450 -20.83 2.57 2.44
N ARG A 451 -20.43 3.19 1.33
CA ARG A 451 -19.17 2.88 0.64
C ARG A 451 -17.91 3.26 1.42
N PHE A 452 -18.00 4.08 2.47
CA PHE A 452 -16.84 4.52 3.26
C PHE A 452 -16.55 3.62 4.47
N HIS A 453 -17.37 2.61 4.72
CA HIS A 453 -17.07 1.55 5.69
C HIS A 453 -16.00 0.57 5.17
N TYR A 454 -15.87 0.45 3.85
CA TYR A 454 -14.88 -0.40 3.17
C TYR A 454 -14.11 0.42 2.14
N ILE A 455 -12.89 0.81 2.47
CA ILE A 455 -12.07 1.75 1.69
C ILE A 455 -10.62 1.30 1.49
N PRO A 456 -10.33 0.03 1.15
CA PRO A 456 -8.94 -0.44 1.01
C PRO A 456 -8.19 0.30 -0.09
N PHE A 457 -8.91 0.87 -1.06
CA PHE A 457 -8.38 1.67 -2.16
C PHE A 457 -8.57 3.18 -1.95
N GLY A 458 -8.88 3.61 -0.73
CA GLY A 458 -9.18 4.99 -0.42
C GLY A 458 -10.51 5.48 -1.03
N GLY A 459 -10.58 6.76 -1.38
CA GLY A 459 -11.79 7.36 -1.94
C GLY A 459 -11.58 8.79 -2.44
N GLY A 460 -12.62 9.35 -3.06
CA GLY A 460 -12.60 10.71 -3.57
C GLY A 460 -11.64 10.91 -4.75
N ALA A 461 -11.15 12.13 -4.89
CA ALA A 461 -10.29 12.52 -6.02
C ALA A 461 -8.96 11.75 -6.10
N ARG A 462 -8.53 11.12 -4.98
CA ARG A 462 -7.28 10.34 -4.88
C ARG A 462 -7.50 8.85 -4.65
N SER A 463 -8.68 8.31 -4.99
CA SER A 463 -8.92 6.86 -4.99
C SER A 463 -7.90 6.14 -5.87
N CYS A 464 -7.57 4.90 -5.56
CA CYS A 464 -6.62 4.10 -6.33
C CYS A 464 -7.07 3.96 -7.79
N LEU A 465 -6.18 4.28 -8.74
CA LEU A 465 -6.43 4.08 -10.16
C LEU A 465 -6.34 2.61 -10.56
N GLY A 466 -5.43 1.87 -9.92
CA GLY A 466 -5.19 0.46 -10.19
C GLY A 466 -6.10 -0.51 -9.41
N GLN A 467 -7.22 -0.05 -8.85
CA GLN A 467 -8.12 -0.87 -8.04
C GLN A 467 -8.56 -2.14 -8.76
N GLU A 468 -9.09 -2.02 -9.99
CA GLU A 468 -9.60 -3.17 -10.75
C GLU A 468 -8.47 -4.12 -11.16
N LEU A 469 -7.29 -3.58 -11.52
CA LEU A 469 -6.11 -4.37 -11.81
C LEU A 469 -5.64 -5.18 -10.57
N ALA A 470 -5.56 -4.54 -9.42
CA ALA A 470 -5.14 -5.20 -8.17
C ALA A 470 -6.14 -6.30 -7.76
N GLN A 471 -7.43 -6.04 -7.87
CA GLN A 471 -8.46 -7.04 -7.62
C GLN A 471 -8.36 -8.24 -8.59
N ALA A 472 -8.17 -7.98 -9.89
CA ALA A 472 -7.98 -9.02 -10.89
C ALA A 472 -6.73 -9.87 -10.60
N VAL A 473 -5.60 -9.27 -10.23
CA VAL A 473 -4.37 -9.99 -9.84
C VAL A 473 -4.63 -10.91 -8.65
N LEU A 474 -5.32 -10.42 -7.61
CA LEU A 474 -5.62 -11.22 -6.41
C LEU A 474 -6.63 -12.34 -6.70
N GLN A 475 -7.65 -12.10 -7.51
CA GLN A 475 -8.60 -13.12 -7.95
C GLN A 475 -7.90 -14.21 -8.77
N LEU A 476 -7.07 -13.81 -9.75
CA LEU A 476 -6.29 -14.74 -10.56
C LEU A 476 -5.33 -15.56 -9.70
N LEU A 477 -4.63 -14.92 -8.74
CA LEU A 477 -3.73 -15.62 -7.82
C LEU A 477 -4.49 -16.64 -6.96
N ALA A 478 -5.66 -16.29 -6.42
CA ALA A 478 -6.49 -17.23 -5.67
C ALA A 478 -6.92 -18.43 -6.51
N VAL A 479 -7.33 -18.18 -7.77
CA VAL A 479 -7.73 -19.25 -8.71
C VAL A 479 -6.56 -20.17 -9.01
N GLU A 480 -5.41 -19.62 -9.43
CA GLU A 480 -4.25 -20.43 -9.83
C GLU A 480 -3.66 -21.22 -8.65
N LEU A 481 -3.61 -20.62 -7.45
CA LEU A 481 -3.17 -21.31 -6.24
C LEU A 481 -4.09 -22.48 -5.88
N VAL A 482 -5.40 -22.23 -5.80
CA VAL A 482 -6.38 -23.23 -5.37
C VAL A 482 -6.50 -24.37 -6.37
N ARG A 483 -6.27 -24.12 -7.65
CA ARG A 483 -6.25 -25.14 -8.72
C ARG A 483 -5.00 -25.99 -8.69
N ALA A 484 -3.82 -25.38 -8.55
CA ALA A 484 -2.54 -26.01 -8.85
C ALA A 484 -1.77 -26.48 -7.60
N ALA A 485 -2.02 -25.89 -6.41
CA ALA A 485 -1.17 -26.09 -5.25
C ALA A 485 -1.93 -26.49 -3.99
N ARG A 486 -1.24 -27.21 -3.10
CA ARG A 486 -1.45 -27.25 -1.65
C ARG A 486 -0.25 -26.57 -1.02
N TRP A 487 -0.42 -25.89 0.10
CA TRP A 487 0.68 -25.24 0.80
C TRP A 487 0.52 -25.39 2.31
N GLU A 488 1.64 -25.44 2.99
CA GLU A 488 1.72 -25.60 4.43
C GLU A 488 2.84 -24.74 5.01
N LEU A 489 2.71 -24.43 6.31
CA LEU A 489 3.68 -23.59 7.00
C LEU A 489 5.00 -24.34 7.20
N ALA A 490 6.13 -23.70 6.84
CA ALA A 490 7.47 -24.23 7.06
C ALA A 490 8.03 -23.90 8.46
N THR A 491 7.32 -23.07 9.23
CA THR A 491 7.69 -22.62 10.57
C THR A 491 6.70 -23.16 11.60
N PRO A 492 7.10 -23.33 12.89
CA PRO A 492 6.23 -23.92 13.92
C PRO A 492 5.01 -23.05 14.27
N ALA A 493 5.01 -21.77 13.90
CA ALA A 493 3.91 -20.84 14.20
C ALA A 493 3.74 -19.82 13.06
N PHE A 494 2.54 -19.24 12.96
CA PHE A 494 2.26 -18.16 12.02
C PHE A 494 3.09 -16.92 12.35
N PRO A 495 3.59 -16.19 11.33
CA PRO A 495 4.41 -15.01 11.53
C PRO A 495 3.62 -13.85 12.14
N ALA A 496 4.32 -13.03 12.91
CA ALA A 496 3.81 -11.72 13.29
C ALA A 496 3.73 -10.80 12.05
N MET A 497 2.68 -9.96 11.98
CA MET A 497 2.50 -9.01 10.90
C MET A 497 3.07 -7.64 11.27
N GLN A 498 3.96 -7.11 10.42
CA GLN A 498 4.40 -5.73 10.48
C GLN A 498 3.45 -4.86 9.64
N THR A 499 3.10 -3.67 10.16
CA THR A 499 2.11 -2.79 9.50
C THR A 499 2.71 -1.55 8.86
N LEU A 500 4.00 -1.31 9.02
CA LEU A 500 4.71 -0.15 8.48
C LEU A 500 6.01 -0.58 7.77
N PRO A 501 6.37 0.03 6.65
CA PRO A 501 5.57 1.02 5.88
C PRO A 501 4.37 0.41 5.16
N ILE A 502 4.40 -0.89 4.89
CA ILE A 502 3.37 -1.69 4.22
C ILE A 502 3.14 -2.95 5.06
N VAL A 503 1.92 -3.47 5.07
CA VAL A 503 1.57 -4.70 5.80
C VAL A 503 2.29 -5.90 5.20
N HIS A 504 3.07 -6.62 6.01
CA HIS A 504 3.75 -7.85 5.58
C HIS A 504 4.16 -8.73 6.77
N PRO A 505 4.36 -10.04 6.58
CA PRO A 505 4.89 -10.93 7.62
C PRO A 505 6.38 -10.65 7.88
N VAL A 506 6.77 -10.64 9.17
CA VAL A 506 8.14 -10.29 9.61
C VAL A 506 9.19 -11.27 9.08
N ASP A 507 8.86 -12.56 9.00
CA ASP A 507 9.73 -13.64 8.52
C ASP A 507 9.62 -13.91 7.01
N GLY A 508 8.81 -13.13 6.28
CA GLY A 508 8.56 -13.30 4.86
C GLY A 508 7.54 -14.37 4.51
N LEU A 509 6.92 -15.05 5.48
CA LEU A 509 5.97 -16.17 5.33
C LEU A 509 6.62 -17.34 4.56
N LEU A 510 7.28 -18.22 5.29
CA LEU A 510 7.95 -19.40 4.74
C LEU A 510 6.94 -20.56 4.59
N LEU A 511 6.69 -20.99 3.35
CA LEU A 511 5.75 -22.05 3.03
C LEU A 511 6.38 -23.12 2.14
N PHE A 512 5.99 -24.38 2.36
CA PHE A 512 6.15 -25.45 1.37
C PHE A 512 4.95 -25.46 0.43
N PHE A 513 5.20 -25.60 -0.87
CA PHE A 513 4.17 -25.75 -1.89
C PHE A 513 4.28 -27.13 -2.53
N HIS A 514 3.15 -27.80 -2.65
CA HIS A 514 3.05 -29.11 -3.26
C HIS A 514 2.09 -29.04 -4.45
N PRO A 515 2.40 -29.66 -5.60
CA PRO A 515 1.47 -29.73 -6.70
C PRO A 515 0.22 -30.49 -6.26
N ARG A 516 -0.93 -30.01 -6.66
CA ARG A 516 -2.19 -30.71 -6.43
C ARG A 516 -2.28 -31.83 -7.48
N GLY A 517 -2.01 -33.07 -7.09
CA GLY A 517 -2.11 -34.23 -7.98
C GLY A 517 -3.51 -34.37 -8.54
N THR A 518 -3.62 -34.91 -9.74
CA THR A 518 -4.86 -35.49 -10.26
C THR A 518 -5.39 -36.48 -9.25
N ALA A 519 -6.69 -36.44 -8.97
CA ALA A 519 -7.33 -37.35 -8.03
C ALA A 519 -7.18 -38.80 -8.48
N GLY A 520 -6.05 -39.41 -8.15
CA GLY A 520 -5.83 -40.84 -8.07
C GLY A 520 -6.21 -41.30 -6.67
N ALA A 521 -7.15 -42.21 -6.62
CA ALA A 521 -7.71 -42.84 -5.43
C ALA A 521 -6.70 -42.98 -4.26
N GLY A 522 -7.00 -42.43 -3.09
CA GLY A 522 -6.36 -42.85 -1.85
C GLY A 522 -5.85 -41.76 -0.91
N ASP A 523 -6.60 -40.71 -0.62
CA ASP A 523 -6.28 -39.87 0.55
C ASP A 523 -7.51 -39.84 1.49
N GLY A 524 -7.49 -40.80 2.42
CA GLY A 524 -8.28 -40.72 3.64
C GLY A 524 -7.78 -39.59 4.53
N PRO A 525 -8.61 -39.06 5.45
CA PRO A 525 -8.25 -37.94 6.30
C PRO A 525 -7.17 -38.38 7.28
N HIS A 526 -5.95 -37.88 7.10
CA HIS A 526 -4.97 -37.84 8.19
C HIS A 526 -5.24 -36.58 9.03
N LEU A 527 -5.69 -36.87 10.27
CA LEU A 527 -5.91 -35.96 11.38
C LEU A 527 -4.66 -35.14 11.72
#